data_f6ec9722e5ba7cddd9d2dedec4d1277f
#
_entry.id   f6ec9722e5ba7cddd9d2dedec4d1277f
#
_cell.length_a   1.000
_cell.length_b   1.000
_cell.length_c   1.000
_cell.angle_alpha   90.00
_cell.angle_beta   90.00
_cell.angle_gamma   90.00
#
_symmetry.space_group_name_H-M   'P 1'
#
loop_
_entity.id
_entity.type
_entity.pdbx_description
1 polymer ?
#
loop_
_entity_poly.entity_id
_entity_poly.type
_entity_poly.pdbx_seq_one_letter_code
_entity_poly.pdbx_strand_id
1 'polypeptide(L)'
;TQQYEYHVRHYGHPSKFGYKDICALWKAENFDAEGLMEKYYNAGARYFMSQGTHHDHFFNYDSKLNAMNSVKVGPGKDILAMWKAAADKFGMPFGISEHLGASFAWWRVNKGCDKTGPYAGVPYDGNDPAYQDFYYANQEHGTENPHNAFPWYTENKEFREYWLRVMEEMIECFEPDLLYSDGSLPFGKHWVDGSDSASME
;
A
#
# COMPACT_ATOMS: atom_id res chain seq x y z
N THR A 1 20.05 4.70 7.35
CA THR A 1 19.11 5.84 7.41
C THR A 1 18.56 5.99 8.82
N GLN A 2 18.06 7.18 9.17
CA GLN A 2 17.46 7.43 10.50
C GLN A 2 16.29 6.48 10.79
N GLN A 3 15.46 6.19 9.79
CA GLN A 3 14.35 5.24 9.92
C GLN A 3 14.85 3.83 10.25
N TYR A 4 15.87 3.35 9.56
CA TYR A 4 16.48 2.06 9.82
C TYR A 4 17.06 1.97 11.22
N GLU A 5 17.82 2.99 11.63
CA GLU A 5 18.42 3.06 12.97
C GLU A 5 17.36 3.10 14.08
N TYR A 6 16.26 3.83 13.84
CA TYR A 6 15.11 3.83 14.74
C TYR A 6 14.48 2.45 14.84
N HIS A 7 14.24 1.80 13.70
CA HIS A 7 13.66 0.46 13.63
C HIS A 7 14.51 -0.54 14.41
N VAL A 8 15.80 -0.62 14.11
CA VAL A 8 16.71 -1.56 14.78
C VAL A 8 16.75 -1.33 16.28
N ARG A 9 16.73 -0.08 16.72
CA ARG A 9 16.78 0.27 18.16
C ARG A 9 15.52 -0.14 18.91
N HIS A 10 14.33 -0.04 18.28
CA HIS A 10 13.06 -0.22 18.97
C HIS A 10 12.43 -1.61 18.74
N TYR A 11 12.71 -2.21 17.59
CA TYR A 11 12.09 -3.46 17.18
C TYR A 11 13.08 -4.58 16.88
N GLY A 12 14.36 -4.26 16.78
CA GLY A 12 15.38 -5.20 16.39
C GLY A 12 15.67 -5.20 14.88
N HIS A 13 16.56 -6.11 14.48
CA HIS A 13 16.97 -6.18 13.08
C HIS A 13 15.84 -6.69 12.15
N PRO A 14 15.69 -6.13 10.93
CA PRO A 14 14.61 -6.50 10.01
C PRO A 14 14.58 -7.96 9.54
N SER A 15 15.64 -8.73 9.78
CA SER A 15 15.62 -10.19 9.57
C SER A 15 14.83 -10.95 10.64
N LYS A 16 14.44 -10.30 11.75
CA LYS A 16 13.72 -10.88 12.87
C LYS A 16 12.39 -10.23 13.13
N PHE A 17 12.32 -8.94 12.92
CA PHE A 17 11.11 -8.13 13.10
C PHE A 17 11.06 -7.12 11.94
N GLY A 18 10.26 -7.40 10.94
CA GLY A 18 10.16 -6.60 9.73
C GLY A 18 8.89 -5.76 9.65
N TYR A 19 8.60 -5.23 8.47
CA TYR A 19 7.46 -4.35 8.28
C TYR A 19 6.11 -5.08 8.52
N LYS A 20 5.99 -6.32 8.09
CA LYS A 20 4.81 -7.17 8.36
C LYS A 20 4.45 -7.26 9.85
N ASP A 21 5.49 -7.26 10.71
CA ASP A 21 5.33 -7.33 12.17
C ASP A 21 4.92 -5.96 12.73
N ILE A 22 5.40 -4.86 12.14
CA ILE A 22 4.98 -3.49 12.46
C ILE A 22 3.48 -3.31 12.21
N CYS A 23 2.95 -3.83 11.09
CA CYS A 23 1.53 -3.74 10.78
C CYS A 23 0.64 -4.29 11.92
N ALA A 24 1.08 -5.38 12.57
CA ALA A 24 0.36 -5.98 13.69
C ALA A 24 0.32 -5.12 14.97
N LEU A 25 1.21 -4.14 15.09
CA LEU A 25 1.25 -3.23 16.24
C LEU A 25 0.23 -2.10 16.14
N TRP A 26 -0.25 -1.80 14.95
CA TRP A 26 -1.29 -0.78 14.77
C TRP A 26 -2.63 -1.30 15.31
N LYS A 27 -3.26 -0.59 16.23
CA LYS A 27 -4.50 -1.02 16.89
C LYS A 27 -5.68 -0.10 16.61
N ALA A 28 -5.45 1.14 16.24
CA ALA A 28 -6.49 2.13 15.99
C ALA A 28 -7.54 2.22 17.12
N GLU A 29 -7.09 2.18 18.39
CA GLU A 29 -7.98 2.14 19.56
C GLU A 29 -8.89 3.35 19.63
N ASN A 30 -8.35 4.51 19.30
CA ASN A 30 -9.03 5.80 19.37
C ASN A 30 -9.60 6.25 18.02
N PHE A 31 -9.67 5.35 17.03
CA PHE A 31 -10.22 5.70 15.73
C PHE A 31 -11.74 5.79 15.79
N ASP A 32 -12.26 7.01 15.60
CA ASP A 32 -13.67 7.38 15.55
C ASP A 32 -13.95 8.08 14.22
N ALA A 33 -14.33 7.30 13.21
CA ALA A 33 -14.59 7.81 11.86
C ALA A 33 -15.78 8.80 11.86
N GLU A 34 -16.84 8.49 12.62
CA GLU A 34 -18.04 9.33 12.66
C GLU A 34 -17.75 10.66 13.33
N GLY A 35 -17.13 10.67 14.51
CA GLY A 35 -16.81 11.92 15.22
C GLY A 35 -15.79 12.78 14.47
N LEU A 36 -14.90 12.18 13.72
CA LEU A 36 -13.98 12.91 12.83
C LEU A 36 -14.73 13.49 11.62
N MET A 37 -15.62 12.72 11.00
CA MET A 37 -16.43 13.17 9.85
C MET A 37 -17.33 14.36 10.24
N GLU A 38 -17.94 14.31 11.41
CA GLU A 38 -18.73 15.42 11.93
C GLU A 38 -17.91 16.71 12.03
N LYS A 39 -16.69 16.62 12.54
CA LYS A 39 -15.79 17.76 12.62
C LYS A 39 -15.44 18.33 11.25
N TYR A 40 -15.14 17.44 10.28
CA TYR A 40 -14.83 17.86 8.91
C TYR A 40 -16.04 18.53 8.24
N TYR A 41 -17.22 17.94 8.38
CA TYR A 41 -18.46 18.50 7.84
C TYR A 41 -18.75 19.88 8.42
N ASN A 42 -18.63 20.05 9.75
CA ASN A 42 -18.82 21.32 10.45
C ASN A 42 -17.75 22.35 10.08
N ALA A 43 -16.54 21.91 9.73
CA ALA A 43 -15.47 22.77 9.21
C ALA A 43 -15.67 23.18 7.75
N GLY A 44 -16.70 22.65 7.06
CA GLY A 44 -17.04 23.02 5.69
C GLY A 44 -16.65 21.99 4.63
N ALA A 45 -16.17 20.80 4.99
CA ALA A 45 -15.95 19.73 4.02
C ALA A 45 -17.27 19.31 3.35
N ARG A 46 -17.22 19.00 2.05
CA ARG A 46 -18.38 18.60 1.24
C ARG A 46 -18.13 17.35 0.44
N TYR A 47 -16.97 16.78 0.51
CA TYR A 47 -16.61 15.42 0.07
C TYR A 47 -15.50 14.90 0.98
N PHE A 48 -15.32 13.61 1.01
CA PHE A 48 -14.25 13.00 1.79
C PHE A 48 -13.57 11.89 0.96
N MET A 49 -12.26 11.82 1.07
CA MET A 49 -11.48 10.76 0.43
C MET A 49 -10.65 10.04 1.48
N SER A 50 -10.68 8.73 1.47
CA SER A 50 -9.86 7.87 2.32
C SER A 50 -8.93 7.00 1.50
N GLN A 51 -7.81 6.63 2.09
CA GLN A 51 -6.84 5.73 1.48
C GLN A 51 -7.29 4.28 1.65
N GLY A 52 -7.47 3.56 0.52
CA GLY A 52 -7.75 2.13 0.50
C GLY A 52 -6.48 1.29 0.57
N THR A 53 -5.48 1.65 -0.25
CA THR A 53 -4.20 0.94 -0.38
C THR A 53 -3.04 1.93 -0.52
N HIS A 54 -1.82 1.48 -0.22
CA HIS A 54 -0.60 2.26 -0.42
C HIS A 54 0.56 1.39 -0.90
N HIS A 55 1.77 1.98 -1.11
CA HIS A 55 2.95 1.22 -1.57
C HIS A 55 3.33 0.07 -0.65
N ASP A 56 3.02 0.17 0.62
CA ASP A 56 3.36 -0.83 1.64
C ASP A 56 2.54 -2.12 1.53
N HIS A 57 1.63 -2.18 0.56
CA HIS A 57 0.79 -3.36 0.30
C HIS A 57 -0.07 -3.77 1.51
N PHE A 58 -0.29 -2.85 2.45
CA PHE A 58 -1.22 -3.05 3.56
C PHE A 58 -2.56 -2.37 3.24
N PHE A 59 -3.66 -3.11 3.29
CA PHE A 59 -4.97 -2.62 2.88
C PHE A 59 -5.79 -2.17 4.08
N ASN A 60 -6.48 -1.06 3.93
CA ASN A 60 -7.32 -0.48 4.99
C ASN A 60 -8.76 -1.01 5.00
N TYR A 61 -9.02 -2.13 4.34
CA TYR A 61 -10.34 -2.75 4.25
C TYR A 61 -10.24 -4.29 4.24
N ASP A 62 -11.38 -4.99 4.42
CA ASP A 62 -11.45 -6.46 4.40
C ASP A 62 -11.35 -7.01 2.98
N SER A 63 -10.15 -7.01 2.45
CA SER A 63 -9.87 -7.54 1.12
C SER A 63 -9.91 -9.08 1.09
N LYS A 64 -10.45 -9.63 0.02
CA LYS A 64 -10.36 -11.06 -0.32
C LYS A 64 -9.07 -11.38 -1.08
N LEU A 65 -8.45 -10.37 -1.68
CA LEU A 65 -7.25 -10.50 -2.49
C LEU A 65 -5.95 -10.38 -1.68
N ASN A 66 -6.01 -9.74 -0.49
CA ASN A 66 -4.84 -9.52 0.34
C ASN A 66 -5.13 -9.85 1.80
N ALA A 67 -4.36 -10.78 2.36
CA ALA A 67 -4.45 -11.15 3.78
C ALA A 67 -3.83 -10.10 4.72
N MET A 68 -2.92 -9.25 4.22
CA MET A 68 -2.32 -8.15 4.97
C MET A 68 -3.21 -6.92 4.91
N ASN A 69 -4.27 -6.93 5.72
CA ASN A 69 -5.25 -5.87 5.78
C ASN A 69 -5.68 -5.56 7.23
N SER A 70 -6.31 -4.41 7.42
CA SER A 70 -6.66 -3.85 8.72
C SER A 70 -7.68 -4.69 9.52
N VAL A 71 -8.39 -5.60 8.87
CA VAL A 71 -9.33 -6.52 9.54
C VAL A 71 -8.61 -7.75 10.07
N LYS A 72 -7.71 -8.33 9.27
CA LYS A 72 -7.01 -9.58 9.61
C LYS A 72 -5.74 -9.35 10.42
N VAL A 73 -5.11 -8.17 10.24
CA VAL A 73 -3.85 -7.82 10.90
C VAL A 73 -3.98 -6.44 11.55
N GLY A 74 -3.54 -6.31 12.79
CA GLY A 74 -3.48 -5.03 13.50
C GLY A 74 -4.81 -4.61 14.14
N PRO A 75 -5.57 -3.66 13.58
CA PRO A 75 -6.73 -3.06 14.24
C PRO A 75 -7.93 -4.00 14.44
N GLY A 76 -8.09 -5.01 13.57
CA GLY A 76 -9.30 -5.84 13.54
C GLY A 76 -10.54 -5.05 13.09
N LYS A 77 -10.36 -4.01 12.29
CA LYS A 77 -11.40 -3.07 11.84
C LYS A 77 -11.29 -2.84 10.34
N ASP A 78 -12.43 -2.77 9.66
CA ASP A 78 -12.49 -2.27 8.29
C ASP A 78 -12.51 -0.74 8.32
N ILE A 79 -11.33 -0.14 8.23
CA ILE A 79 -11.13 1.32 8.35
C ILE A 79 -11.83 2.04 7.20
N LEU A 80 -11.75 1.49 6.00
CA LEU A 80 -12.34 2.11 4.81
C LEU A 80 -13.88 2.05 4.86
N ALA A 81 -14.47 0.91 5.28
CA ALA A 81 -15.91 0.79 5.49
C ALA A 81 -16.43 1.74 6.59
N MET A 82 -15.66 1.93 7.66
CA MET A 82 -16.01 2.89 8.71
C MET A 82 -16.04 4.33 8.17
N TRP A 83 -15.08 4.72 7.33
CA TRP A 83 -15.09 6.03 6.68
C TRP A 83 -16.25 6.19 5.70
N LYS A 84 -16.51 5.15 4.88
CA LYS A 84 -17.65 5.16 3.94
C LYS A 84 -18.98 5.35 4.67
N ALA A 85 -19.21 4.56 5.72
CA ALA A 85 -20.43 4.69 6.52
C ALA A 85 -20.59 6.08 7.17
N ALA A 86 -19.47 6.65 7.64
CA ALA A 86 -19.48 8.01 8.17
C ALA A 86 -19.80 9.05 7.08
N ALA A 87 -19.20 8.94 5.90
CA ALA A 87 -19.49 9.85 4.78
C ALA A 87 -20.97 9.78 4.37
N ASP A 88 -21.53 8.59 4.24
CA ASP A 88 -22.94 8.35 3.91
C ASP A 88 -23.88 9.01 4.94
N LYS A 89 -23.57 8.88 6.23
CA LYS A 89 -24.36 9.49 7.30
C LYS A 89 -24.46 11.01 7.18
N PHE A 90 -23.39 11.66 6.73
CA PHE A 90 -23.35 13.12 6.52
C PHE A 90 -23.72 13.53 5.08
N GLY A 91 -24.11 12.59 4.21
CA GLY A 91 -24.46 12.85 2.82
C GLY A 91 -23.28 13.41 2.01
N MET A 92 -22.05 13.03 2.36
CA MET A 92 -20.86 13.48 1.65
C MET A 92 -20.46 12.45 0.60
N PRO A 93 -20.18 12.86 -0.64
CA PRO A 93 -19.53 12.00 -1.64
C PRO A 93 -18.25 11.40 -1.07
N PHE A 94 -18.03 10.12 -1.37
CA PHE A 94 -16.92 9.34 -0.85
C PHE A 94 -15.94 8.93 -1.96
N GLY A 95 -14.69 9.31 -1.81
CA GLY A 95 -13.60 8.88 -2.69
C GLY A 95 -12.67 7.87 -2.02
N ILE A 96 -12.02 7.07 -2.85
CA ILE A 96 -10.94 6.18 -2.42
C ILE A 96 -9.67 6.59 -3.16
N SER A 97 -8.58 6.76 -2.41
CA SER A 97 -7.24 6.86 -2.99
C SER A 97 -6.53 5.52 -2.90
N GLU A 98 -5.78 5.18 -3.94
CA GLU A 98 -4.87 4.06 -3.98
C GLU A 98 -3.46 4.52 -4.36
N HIS A 99 -2.46 3.81 -3.91
CA HIS A 99 -1.07 4.02 -4.27
C HIS A 99 -0.35 2.66 -4.45
N LEU A 100 -1.10 1.64 -4.79
CA LEU A 100 -0.62 0.27 -4.94
C LEU A 100 0.30 0.13 -6.16
N GLY A 101 0.11 0.96 -7.18
CA GLY A 101 0.91 0.92 -8.41
C GLY A 101 2.41 0.96 -8.19
N ALA A 102 2.88 1.61 -7.12
CA ALA A 102 4.28 1.67 -6.74
C ALA A 102 4.77 0.48 -5.89
N SER A 103 3.86 -0.34 -5.37
CA SER A 103 4.13 -1.34 -4.34
C SER A 103 5.15 -2.39 -4.78
N PHE A 104 5.05 -2.87 -6.02
CA PHE A 104 5.95 -3.89 -6.55
C PHE A 104 7.43 -3.50 -6.46
N ALA A 105 7.74 -2.26 -6.80
CA ALA A 105 9.10 -1.74 -6.74
C ALA A 105 9.50 -1.25 -5.35
N TRP A 106 8.54 -0.88 -4.53
CA TRP A 106 8.75 -0.37 -3.18
C TRP A 106 9.50 -1.37 -2.29
N TRP A 107 9.16 -2.65 -2.39
CA TRP A 107 9.72 -3.70 -1.55
C TRP A 107 11.14 -4.14 -1.91
N ARG A 108 11.78 -3.56 -2.93
CA ARG A 108 13.17 -3.89 -3.29
C ARG A 108 14.14 -3.73 -2.13
N VAL A 109 13.96 -2.71 -1.31
CA VAL A 109 14.84 -2.47 -0.16
C VAL A 109 14.77 -3.59 0.87
N ASN A 110 13.62 -4.26 0.99
CA ASN A 110 13.40 -5.38 1.90
C ASN A 110 13.94 -6.71 1.37
N LYS A 111 14.41 -6.75 0.11
CA LYS A 111 15.10 -7.89 -0.50
C LYS A 111 16.61 -7.86 -0.25
N GLY A 112 17.13 -6.84 0.40
CA GLY A 112 18.54 -6.64 0.69
C GLY A 112 19.00 -7.26 2.00
N CYS A 113 20.17 -6.82 2.41
CA CYS A 113 20.80 -7.14 3.69
C CYS A 113 21.72 -6.00 4.10
N ASP A 114 22.13 -5.98 5.35
CA ASP A 114 23.19 -5.08 5.80
C ASP A 114 24.51 -5.37 5.08
N LYS A 115 25.24 -4.32 4.74
CA LYS A 115 26.56 -4.42 4.09
C LYS A 115 27.69 -4.51 5.11
N THR A 116 27.47 -4.03 6.33
CA THR A 116 28.45 -3.95 7.41
C THR A 116 27.78 -4.23 8.76
N GLY A 117 28.59 -4.42 9.79
CA GLY A 117 28.11 -4.64 11.16
C GLY A 117 27.75 -6.10 11.47
N PRO A 118 27.13 -6.36 12.64
CA PRO A 118 26.94 -7.73 13.13
C PRO A 118 25.93 -8.54 12.33
N TYR A 119 25.12 -7.92 11.51
CA TYR A 119 24.14 -8.57 10.63
C TYR A 119 24.51 -8.49 9.14
N ALA A 120 25.78 -8.17 8.83
CA ALA A 120 26.23 -8.11 7.44
C ALA A 120 25.94 -9.42 6.69
N GLY A 121 25.29 -9.32 5.54
CA GLY A 121 24.89 -10.46 4.71
C GLY A 121 23.67 -11.23 5.20
N VAL A 122 23.08 -10.89 6.35
CA VAL A 122 21.85 -11.53 6.82
C VAL A 122 20.67 -10.92 6.06
N PRO A 123 19.91 -11.72 5.26
CA PRO A 123 18.78 -11.21 4.49
C PRO A 123 17.70 -10.59 5.40
N TYR A 124 17.10 -9.51 4.94
CA TYR A 124 15.90 -8.95 5.58
C TYR A 124 14.68 -9.87 5.36
N ASP A 125 13.63 -9.69 6.16
CA ASP A 125 12.40 -10.49 6.15
C ASP A 125 11.64 -10.46 4.82
N GLY A 126 11.86 -9.46 3.98
CA GLY A 126 11.33 -9.42 2.61
C GLY A 126 11.77 -10.60 1.73
N ASN A 127 12.82 -11.31 2.12
CA ASN A 127 13.27 -12.54 1.45
C ASN A 127 12.61 -13.83 1.99
N ASP A 128 11.80 -13.73 3.05
CA ASP A 128 11.14 -14.90 3.65
C ASP A 128 10.12 -15.51 2.65
N PRO A 129 10.27 -16.80 2.27
CA PRO A 129 9.34 -17.45 1.35
C PRO A 129 7.88 -17.45 1.83
N ALA A 130 7.66 -17.41 3.14
CA ALA A 130 6.32 -17.41 3.73
C ALA A 130 5.56 -16.10 3.50
N TYR A 131 6.24 -15.02 3.11
CA TYR A 131 5.65 -13.68 2.98
C TYR A 131 5.83 -13.09 1.57
N GLN A 132 6.06 -13.92 0.55
CA GLN A 132 6.22 -13.43 -0.82
C GLN A 132 4.91 -12.85 -1.39
N ASP A 133 3.75 -13.29 -0.90
CA ASP A 133 2.47 -12.67 -1.27
C ASP A 133 2.38 -11.21 -0.80
N PHE A 134 3.05 -10.86 0.28
CA PHE A 134 3.10 -9.50 0.80
C PHE A 134 4.25 -8.68 0.22
N TYR A 135 5.45 -9.27 0.15
CA TYR A 135 6.67 -8.59 -0.29
C TYR A 135 6.99 -8.79 -1.77
N TYR A 136 6.18 -9.54 -2.50
CA TYR A 136 6.38 -10.01 -3.88
C TYR A 136 7.58 -10.95 -4.06
N ALA A 137 7.65 -11.63 -5.18
CA ALA A 137 8.67 -12.64 -5.46
C ALA A 137 10.06 -12.03 -5.68
N ASN A 138 11.09 -12.69 -5.16
CA ASN A 138 12.47 -12.18 -5.18
C ASN A 138 13.07 -12.04 -6.59
N GLN A 139 12.79 -13.00 -7.48
CA GLN A 139 13.37 -13.04 -8.82
C GLN A 139 12.90 -11.91 -9.74
N GLU A 140 11.83 -11.26 -9.41
CA GLU A 140 11.23 -10.22 -10.24
C GLU A 140 11.83 -8.83 -9.99
N HIS A 141 12.54 -8.68 -8.89
CA HIS A 141 13.12 -7.39 -8.48
C HIS A 141 14.51 -7.11 -9.07
N GLY A 142 15.09 -8.06 -9.81
CA GLY A 142 16.46 -7.94 -10.33
C GLY A 142 16.58 -7.51 -11.79
N THR A 143 15.48 -7.49 -12.52
CA THR A 143 15.49 -7.28 -13.99
C THR A 143 15.14 -5.85 -14.41
N GLU A 144 15.00 -4.95 -13.46
CA GLU A 144 14.58 -3.60 -13.79
C GLU A 144 15.67 -2.84 -14.51
N ASN A 145 15.27 -2.29 -15.63
CA ASN A 145 16.10 -1.44 -16.46
C ASN A 145 16.74 -0.34 -15.59
N PRO A 146 18.07 -0.31 -15.42
CA PRO A 146 18.76 0.72 -14.65
C PRO A 146 18.57 2.12 -15.24
N HIS A 147 18.07 2.22 -16.47
CA HIS A 147 17.69 3.45 -17.13
C HIS A 147 16.24 3.85 -16.92
N ASN A 148 15.46 3.05 -16.20
CA ASN A 148 14.10 3.43 -15.84
C ASN A 148 14.18 4.50 -14.75
N ALA A 149 13.96 5.74 -15.11
CA ALA A 149 13.97 6.89 -14.20
C ALA A 149 12.83 6.80 -13.17
N PHE A 150 11.86 5.88 -13.37
CA PHE A 150 10.74 5.66 -12.47
C PHE A 150 10.73 4.24 -11.94
N PRO A 151 11.06 4.11 -10.66
CA PRO A 151 11.16 2.82 -10.00
C PRO A 151 9.81 2.09 -9.85
N TRP A 152 8.68 2.73 -10.19
CA TRP A 152 7.34 2.19 -9.94
C TRP A 152 6.72 1.50 -11.14
N TYR A 153 7.21 1.80 -12.34
CA TYR A 153 6.81 1.07 -13.53
C TYR A 153 7.33 -0.37 -13.48
N THR A 154 6.48 -1.33 -13.80
CA THR A 154 6.86 -2.73 -13.95
C THR A 154 6.21 -3.34 -15.19
N GLU A 155 6.91 -4.23 -15.86
CA GLU A 155 6.37 -5.05 -16.95
C GLU A 155 5.79 -6.38 -16.42
N ASN A 156 5.81 -6.58 -15.10
CA ASN A 156 5.25 -7.78 -14.50
C ASN A 156 3.74 -7.83 -14.74
N LYS A 157 3.33 -8.78 -15.60
CA LYS A 157 1.94 -8.91 -16.03
C LYS A 157 1.02 -9.35 -14.89
N GLU A 158 1.48 -10.28 -14.05
CA GLU A 158 0.71 -10.79 -12.91
C GLU A 158 0.43 -9.68 -11.89
N PHE A 159 1.42 -8.81 -11.64
CA PHE A 159 1.23 -7.66 -10.77
C PHE A 159 0.21 -6.66 -11.36
N ARG A 160 0.28 -6.37 -12.66
CA ARG A 160 -0.67 -5.46 -13.31
C ARG A 160 -2.10 -6.00 -13.25
N GLU A 161 -2.29 -7.30 -13.51
CA GLU A 161 -3.58 -7.98 -13.38
C GLU A 161 -4.07 -7.99 -11.93
N TYR A 162 -3.17 -8.18 -10.97
CA TYR A 162 -3.49 -8.09 -9.55
C TYR A 162 -3.92 -6.67 -9.17
N TRP A 163 -3.19 -5.65 -9.59
CA TRP A 163 -3.54 -4.25 -9.38
C TRP A 163 -4.95 -3.94 -9.89
N LEU A 164 -5.26 -4.34 -11.11
CA LEU A 164 -6.59 -4.14 -11.71
C LEU A 164 -7.70 -4.79 -10.86
N ARG A 165 -7.50 -6.04 -10.44
CA ARG A 165 -8.48 -6.74 -9.58
C ARG A 165 -8.69 -6.05 -8.23
N VAL A 166 -7.65 -5.44 -7.67
CA VAL A 166 -7.78 -4.66 -6.44
C VAL A 166 -8.61 -3.40 -6.67
N MET A 167 -8.44 -2.73 -7.82
CA MET A 167 -9.29 -1.59 -8.19
C MET A 167 -10.76 -2.01 -8.33
N GLU A 168 -11.00 -3.11 -9.03
CA GLU A 168 -12.35 -3.68 -9.18
C GLU A 168 -12.96 -4.04 -7.82
N GLU A 169 -12.21 -4.70 -6.93
CA GLU A 169 -12.67 -5.04 -5.58
C GLU A 169 -13.07 -3.79 -4.77
N MET A 170 -12.28 -2.72 -4.81
CA MET A 170 -12.63 -1.47 -4.11
C MET A 170 -13.89 -0.81 -4.69
N ILE A 171 -14.04 -0.83 -6.01
CA ILE A 171 -15.24 -0.29 -6.66
C ILE A 171 -16.48 -1.11 -6.28
N GLU A 172 -16.39 -2.44 -6.36
CA GLU A 172 -17.51 -3.34 -6.05
C GLU A 172 -17.91 -3.30 -4.55
N CYS A 173 -16.92 -3.19 -3.64
CA CYS A 173 -17.20 -3.20 -2.21
C CYS A 173 -17.73 -1.88 -1.66
N PHE A 174 -17.31 -0.76 -2.24
CA PHE A 174 -17.56 0.57 -1.64
C PHE A 174 -18.35 1.52 -2.53
N GLU A 175 -18.55 1.21 -3.82
CA GLU A 175 -19.24 2.09 -4.78
C GLU A 175 -18.81 3.57 -4.63
N PRO A 176 -17.50 3.89 -4.73
CA PRO A 176 -17.01 5.24 -4.48
C PRO A 176 -17.45 6.21 -5.60
N ASP A 177 -17.71 7.47 -5.23
CA ASP A 177 -17.95 8.53 -6.21
C ASP A 177 -16.68 8.93 -6.98
N LEU A 178 -15.51 8.64 -6.42
CA LEU A 178 -14.20 8.91 -7.02
C LEU A 178 -13.20 7.83 -6.63
N LEU A 179 -12.51 7.27 -7.61
CA LEU A 179 -11.30 6.48 -7.41
C LEU A 179 -10.10 7.28 -7.92
N TYR A 180 -9.13 7.52 -7.06
CA TYR A 180 -7.94 8.30 -7.35
C TYR A 180 -6.69 7.46 -7.19
N SER A 181 -5.93 7.30 -8.28
CA SER A 181 -4.61 6.66 -8.22
C SER A 181 -3.56 7.72 -7.94
N ASP A 182 -2.95 7.67 -6.76
CA ASP A 182 -1.90 8.59 -6.35
C ASP A 182 -0.53 8.06 -6.82
N GLY A 183 0.15 8.85 -7.62
CA GLY A 183 1.42 8.49 -8.21
C GLY A 183 1.31 7.87 -9.60
N SER A 184 2.23 6.97 -9.93
CA SER A 184 2.28 6.34 -11.25
C SER A 184 1.50 5.05 -11.29
N LEU A 185 0.78 4.83 -12.37
CA LEU A 185 0.20 3.53 -12.69
C LEU A 185 1.31 2.50 -12.93
N PRO A 186 1.09 1.20 -12.66
CA PRO A 186 2.11 0.17 -12.85
C PRO A 186 2.36 -0.19 -14.32
N PHE A 187 1.74 0.53 -15.25
CA PHE A 187 1.81 0.31 -16.68
C PHE A 187 1.92 1.66 -17.43
N GLY A 188 2.21 1.60 -18.74
CA GLY A 188 2.43 2.81 -19.56
C GLY A 188 3.90 3.17 -19.66
N LYS A 189 4.23 4.02 -20.60
CA LYS A 189 5.57 4.59 -20.73
C LYS A 189 5.67 5.85 -19.89
N HIS A 190 6.88 6.09 -19.45
CA HIS A 190 7.14 7.20 -18.57
C HIS A 190 7.02 8.56 -19.26
N TRP A 191 6.62 9.58 -18.51
CA TRP A 191 6.40 10.98 -18.84
C TRP A 191 7.59 11.74 -19.46
N VAL A 192 8.70 11.09 -19.80
CA VAL A 192 9.93 11.77 -20.20
C VAL A 192 9.85 12.37 -21.61
N ASP A 193 8.98 11.91 -22.46
CA ASP A 193 8.91 12.36 -23.84
C ASP A 193 7.53 12.87 -24.31
N GLY A 194 6.56 12.93 -23.43
CA GLY A 194 5.20 13.41 -23.77
C GLY A 194 4.44 12.53 -24.76
N SER A 195 4.87 11.29 -24.97
CA SER A 195 4.31 10.38 -25.99
C SER A 195 3.38 9.33 -25.42
N ASP A 196 2.69 9.62 -24.32
CA ASP A 196 1.97 8.57 -23.59
C ASP A 196 0.50 8.48 -23.84
N SER A 197 0.14 7.36 -24.38
CA SER A 197 -1.13 6.73 -24.13
C SER A 197 -0.90 5.50 -23.25
N ALA A 198 -1.33 5.52 -22.00
CA ALA A 198 -1.56 4.30 -21.27
C ALA A 198 -2.65 3.54 -22.03
N SER A 199 -2.29 2.49 -22.72
CA SER A 199 -3.28 1.59 -23.30
C SER A 199 -3.57 0.50 -22.29
N MET A 200 -4.79 0.51 -21.76
CA MET A 200 -5.38 -0.70 -21.21
C MET A 200 -5.89 -1.50 -22.42
N GLU A 201 -5.05 -2.35 -22.97
CA GLU A 201 -5.43 -3.44 -23.87
C GLU A 201 -5.39 -4.76 -23.15
#